data_608f5fbaba6591919590bd3192ac0c34
#
_entry.id   608f5fbaba6591919590bd3192ac0c34
#
_cell.length_a   1.000
_cell.length_b   1.000
_cell.length_c   1.000
_cell.angle_alpha   90.00
_cell.angle_beta   90.00
_cell.angle_gamma   90.00
#
_symmetry.space_group_name_H-M   'P 1'
#
loop_
_entity.id
_entity.type
_entity.pdbx_description
1 polymer ?
#
loop_
_entity_poly.entity_id
_entity_poly.type
_entity_poly.pdbx_seq_one_letter_code
_entity_poly.pdbx_strand_id
1 'polypeptide(L)'
;MRTILVLAAAVLVGGGATGTAVRAQSTHTKPAEATKACTMKVTGMTCSGCEAAVKIAAKQIDGVKDAKASYAKGTAEVTYDSAKTSPDAIAKAIAQKTGYKTEVAK
;
A
#
# COMPACT_ATOMS: atom_id res chain seq x y z
N MET A 1 14.48 -65.52 29.70
CA MET A 1 14.84 -64.37 29.49
C MET A 1 14.20 -63.75 28.38
N ARG A 2 13.84 -62.64 28.44
CA ARG A 2 12.96 -62.05 27.65
C ARG A 2 13.71 -61.22 26.72
N THR A 3 13.68 -61.44 25.58
CA THR A 3 14.30 -60.68 24.54
C THR A 3 13.26 -59.74 24.00
N ILE A 4 13.41 -58.56 24.31
CA ILE A 4 12.51 -57.56 23.79
C ILE A 4 13.09 -57.09 22.51
N LEU A 5 12.43 -57.48 21.52
CA LEU A 5 12.80 -57.01 20.22
C LEU A 5 12.15 -55.67 20.02
N VAL A 6 12.93 -54.68 20.07
CA VAL A 6 12.45 -53.37 19.76
C VAL A 6 12.57 -53.18 18.28
N LEU A 7 11.50 -53.24 17.68
CA LEU A 7 11.43 -52.88 16.31
C LEU A 7 11.46 -51.40 16.20
N ALA A 8 12.54 -50.92 15.81
CA ALA A 8 12.64 -49.55 15.46
C ALA A 8 12.00 -49.36 14.12
N ALA A 9 10.86 -48.88 14.15
CA ALA A 9 10.26 -48.46 12.93
C ALA A 9 10.92 -47.17 12.49
N ALA A 10 11.69 -47.33 11.51
CA ALA A 10 12.24 -46.16 10.88
C ALA A 10 11.12 -45.52 10.08
N VAL A 11 10.62 -44.51 10.61
CA VAL A 11 9.71 -43.71 9.85
C VAL A 11 10.54 -42.86 8.93
N LEU A 12 10.55 -43.32 7.75
CA LEU A 12 11.06 -42.46 6.75
C LEU A 12 10.02 -41.47 6.45
N VAL A 13 10.14 -40.40 7.05
CA VAL A 13 9.39 -39.29 6.63
C VAL A 13 10.10 -38.77 5.43
N GLY A 14 9.64 -39.20 4.35
CA GLY A 14 10.01 -38.53 3.17
C GLY A 14 9.41 -37.19 3.19
N GLY A 15 10.11 -36.33 3.66
CA GLY A 15 9.64 -35.01 3.67
C GLY A 15 9.78 -34.46 2.31
N GLY A 16 8.84 -34.53 1.68
CA GLY A 16 8.78 -33.82 0.50
C GLY A 16 8.64 -32.38 0.77
N ALA A 17 9.59 -31.87 0.62
CA ALA A 17 9.50 -30.65 0.91
C ALA A 17 9.18 -29.79 -0.07
N THR A 18 8.57 -29.52 -0.27
CA THR A 18 8.28 -28.85 -1.02
C THR A 18 8.05 -27.60 -0.86
N GLY A 19 8.54 -27.07 -1.19
CA GLY A 19 8.55 -26.07 -1.36
C GLY A 19 7.82 -24.92 -1.47
N THR A 20 7.77 -24.41 -1.36
CA THR A 20 7.36 -23.57 -1.23
C THR A 20 7.28 -22.45 -1.58
N ALA A 21 7.07 -22.13 -2.12
CA ALA A 21 6.72 -21.25 -2.64
C ALA A 21 6.36 -20.06 -2.09
N VAL A 22 6.74 -19.48 -2.03
CA VAL A 22 6.47 -18.52 -1.51
C VAL A 22 6.27 -17.48 -2.04
N ARG A 23 5.91 -16.96 -2.31
CA ARG A 23 5.60 -16.05 -2.76
C ARG A 23 5.42 -14.96 -2.32
N ALA A 24 5.68 -14.35 -2.50
CA ALA A 24 5.74 -13.37 -2.16
C ALA A 24 4.90 -12.44 -2.26
N GLN A 25 4.54 -12.05 -2.37
CA GLN A 25 3.86 -11.31 -2.41
C GLN A 25 3.69 -10.25 -2.13
N SER A 26 3.71 -9.71 -2.18
CA SER A 26 3.49 -8.84 -2.13
C SER A 26 2.92 -8.13 -1.55
N THR A 27 2.75 -7.91 -1.20
CA THR A 27 2.36 -7.41 -0.75
C THR A 27 1.74 -6.61 -0.29
N HIS A 28 1.44 -6.04 -0.38
CA HIS A 28 0.85 -5.22 0.06
C HIS A 28 -0.12 -5.43 0.77
N THR A 29 -0.26 -5.73 1.27
CA THR A 29 -1.06 -6.05 1.88
C THR A 29 -1.79 -5.53 2.59
N LYS A 30 -2.33 -5.23 2.86
CA LYS A 30 -3.13 -4.96 3.38
C LYS A 30 -3.67 -4.66 4.20
N PRO A 31 -4.17 -4.43 4.47
CA PRO A 31 -4.95 -4.17 5.03
C PRO A 31 -5.54 -3.62 5.84
N ALA A 32 -5.69 -3.21 6.16
CA ALA A 32 -6.13 -2.72 7.05
C ALA A 32 -7.35 -2.24 6.90
N GLU A 33 -8.16 -2.46 7.55
CA GLU A 33 -9.37 -2.21 7.39
C GLU A 33 -9.73 -0.84 7.24
N ALA A 34 -9.35 0.12 7.73
CA ALA A 34 -9.70 1.51 7.54
C ALA A 34 -9.01 2.13 6.32
N THR A 35 -8.19 1.37 5.64
CA THR A 35 -7.45 1.90 4.48
C THR A 35 -8.34 2.02 3.27
N LYS A 36 -8.36 3.19 2.69
CA LYS A 36 -9.12 3.49 1.48
C LYS A 36 -8.25 4.23 0.49
N ALA A 37 -8.65 4.19 -0.75
CA ALA A 37 -8.00 4.94 -1.80
C ALA A 37 -8.98 5.95 -2.37
N CYS A 38 -8.51 7.14 -2.68
CA CYS A 38 -9.31 8.13 -3.35
C CYS A 38 -8.53 8.74 -4.50
N THR A 39 -9.26 9.11 -5.53
CA THR A 39 -8.69 9.80 -6.67
C THR A 39 -9.06 11.28 -6.55
N MET A 40 -8.10 12.13 -6.78
CA MET A 40 -8.29 13.56 -6.73
C MET A 40 -7.90 14.18 -8.05
N LYS A 41 -8.59 15.21 -8.44
CA LYS A 41 -8.21 15.98 -9.59
C LYS A 41 -7.27 17.08 -9.15
N VAL A 42 -6.10 17.14 -9.75
CA VAL A 42 -5.11 18.16 -9.42
C VAL A 42 -4.88 19.02 -10.65
N THR A 43 -5.21 20.28 -10.54
CA THR A 43 -5.05 21.22 -11.63
C THR A 43 -3.79 22.02 -11.43
N GLY A 44 -3.03 22.22 -12.49
CA GLY A 44 -1.80 23.00 -12.43
C GLY A 44 -0.52 22.18 -12.57
N MET A 45 -0.63 20.88 -12.57
CA MET A 45 0.53 20.05 -12.85
C MET A 45 0.88 20.11 -14.33
N THR A 46 2.12 20.44 -14.64
CA THR A 46 2.57 20.56 -16.03
C THR A 46 3.82 19.76 -16.34
N CYS A 47 4.38 19.10 -15.34
CA CYS A 47 5.61 18.35 -15.51
C CYS A 47 5.75 17.22 -14.51
N SER A 48 6.71 16.35 -14.74
CA SER A 48 6.95 15.21 -13.83
C SER A 48 7.40 15.66 -12.44
N GLY A 49 8.06 16.79 -12.35
CA GLY A 49 8.43 17.36 -11.05
C GLY A 49 7.21 17.74 -10.22
N CYS A 50 6.15 18.14 -10.89
CA CYS A 50 4.88 18.46 -10.21
C CYS A 50 4.24 17.20 -9.62
N GLU A 51 4.33 16.07 -10.31
CA GLU A 51 3.89 14.80 -9.75
C GLU A 51 4.63 14.45 -8.47
N ALA A 52 5.94 14.60 -8.50
CA ALA A 52 6.76 14.34 -7.32
C ALA A 52 6.37 15.25 -6.16
N ALA A 53 6.12 16.51 -6.43
CA ALA A 53 5.69 17.44 -5.39
C ALA A 53 4.37 17.02 -4.76
N VAL A 54 3.40 16.62 -5.57
CA VAL A 54 2.11 16.15 -5.07
C VAL A 54 2.27 14.86 -4.25
N LYS A 55 3.07 13.93 -4.73
CA LYS A 55 3.33 12.68 -3.98
C LYS A 55 3.98 12.95 -2.63
N ILE A 56 4.98 13.82 -2.61
CA ILE A 56 5.66 14.16 -1.37
C ILE A 56 4.70 14.87 -0.42
N ALA A 57 3.95 15.82 -0.92
CA ALA A 57 2.98 16.56 -0.10
C ALA A 57 1.95 15.61 0.50
N ALA A 58 1.44 14.68 -0.30
CA ALA A 58 0.46 13.70 0.18
C ALA A 58 1.05 12.78 1.25
N LYS A 59 2.27 12.31 1.04
CA LYS A 59 2.91 11.40 2.00
C LYS A 59 3.26 12.07 3.33
N GLN A 60 3.34 13.39 3.36
CA GLN A 60 3.55 14.13 4.59
C GLN A 60 2.29 14.31 5.44
N ILE A 61 1.16 13.88 4.93
CA ILE A 61 -0.10 13.99 5.65
C ILE A 61 -0.27 12.77 6.55
N ASP A 62 -0.60 13.00 7.80
CA ASP A 62 -0.86 11.92 8.73
C ASP A 62 -2.04 11.08 8.24
N GLY A 63 -1.88 9.79 8.26
CA GLY A 63 -2.92 8.87 7.80
C GLY A 63 -2.78 8.47 6.35
N VAL A 64 -1.94 9.12 5.58
CA VAL A 64 -1.68 8.73 4.18
C VAL A 64 -0.63 7.63 4.15
N LYS A 65 -0.94 6.55 3.48
CA LYS A 65 -0.04 5.41 3.36
C LYS A 65 0.74 5.42 2.07
N ASP A 66 0.12 5.82 0.99
CA ASP A 66 0.77 5.91 -0.30
C ASP A 66 0.10 6.99 -1.15
N ALA A 67 0.82 7.45 -2.13
CA ALA A 67 0.31 8.47 -3.03
C ALA A 67 0.93 8.32 -4.41
N LYS A 68 0.09 8.47 -5.40
CA LYS A 68 0.50 8.47 -6.81
C LYS A 68 -0.08 9.71 -7.47
N ALA A 69 0.60 10.22 -8.45
CA ALA A 69 0.13 11.36 -9.20
C ALA A 69 0.46 11.19 -10.67
N SER A 70 -0.34 11.78 -11.52
CA SER A 70 -0.12 11.78 -12.96
C SER A 70 -0.45 13.16 -13.52
N TYR A 71 0.57 13.86 -14.01
CA TYR A 71 0.33 15.15 -14.62
C TYR A 71 -0.37 15.02 -15.97
N ALA A 72 -0.15 13.92 -16.68
CA ALA A 72 -0.80 13.68 -17.95
C ALA A 72 -2.31 13.56 -17.82
N LYS A 73 -2.74 12.96 -16.72
CA LYS A 73 -4.17 12.81 -16.42
C LYS A 73 -4.71 13.94 -15.54
N GLY A 74 -3.83 14.69 -14.93
CA GLY A 74 -4.23 15.74 -13.98
C GLY A 74 -4.87 15.15 -12.72
N THR A 75 -4.48 13.95 -12.31
CA THR A 75 -5.07 13.26 -11.17
C THR A 75 -4.01 12.80 -10.19
N ALA A 76 -4.42 12.62 -8.96
CA ALA A 76 -3.62 12.02 -7.92
C ALA A 76 -4.45 10.95 -7.21
N GLU A 77 -3.85 9.81 -6.97
CA GLU A 77 -4.48 8.72 -6.25
C GLU A 77 -3.77 8.59 -4.91
N VAL A 78 -4.52 8.64 -3.84
CA VAL A 78 -3.98 8.61 -2.49
C VAL A 78 -4.62 7.46 -1.72
N THR A 79 -3.78 6.62 -1.15
CA THR A 79 -4.21 5.57 -0.24
C THR A 79 -4.03 6.09 1.19
N TYR A 80 -5.09 6.08 1.95
CA TYR A 80 -5.09 6.68 3.27
C TYR A 80 -5.90 5.85 4.27
N ASP A 81 -5.69 6.14 5.54
CA ASP A 81 -6.44 5.52 6.62
C ASP A 81 -7.64 6.43 6.94
N SER A 82 -8.84 5.93 6.67
CA SER A 82 -10.06 6.70 6.86
C SER A 82 -10.37 7.01 8.32
N ALA A 83 -9.72 6.33 9.26
CA ALA A 83 -9.84 6.64 10.67
C ALA A 83 -8.99 7.84 11.08
N LYS A 84 -7.98 8.19 10.29
CA LYS A 84 -7.05 9.28 10.61
C LYS A 84 -7.27 10.52 9.78
N THR A 85 -7.72 10.37 8.57
CA THR A 85 -7.90 11.50 7.67
C THR A 85 -9.05 11.25 6.71
N SER A 86 -9.37 12.24 5.91
CA SER A 86 -10.44 12.16 4.92
C SER A 86 -9.94 12.70 3.57
N PRO A 87 -10.61 12.33 2.48
CA PRO A 87 -10.23 12.85 1.17
C PRO A 87 -10.21 14.37 1.09
N ASP A 88 -11.17 15.01 1.72
CA ASP A 88 -11.23 16.48 1.71
C ASP A 88 -10.07 17.10 2.45
N ALA A 89 -9.69 16.51 3.59
CA ALA A 89 -8.54 16.98 4.35
C ALA A 89 -7.25 16.80 3.56
N ILE A 90 -7.12 15.67 2.87
CA ILE A 90 -5.97 15.41 2.03
C ILE A 90 -5.89 16.40 0.88
N ALA A 91 -7.00 16.63 0.21
CA ALA A 91 -7.05 17.58 -0.91
C ALA A 91 -6.64 18.98 -0.47
N LYS A 92 -7.15 19.43 0.67
CA LYS A 92 -6.78 20.73 1.21
C LYS A 92 -5.31 20.82 1.56
N ALA A 93 -4.79 19.77 2.19
CA ALA A 93 -3.38 19.74 2.59
C ALA A 93 -2.45 19.75 1.37
N ILE A 94 -2.78 18.99 0.35
CA ILE A 94 -2.01 18.99 -0.89
C ILE A 94 -2.05 20.35 -1.54
N ALA A 95 -3.22 20.97 -1.62
CA ALA A 95 -3.38 22.29 -2.20
C ALA A 95 -2.55 23.34 -1.45
N GLN A 96 -2.55 23.28 -0.14
CA GLN A 96 -1.77 24.20 0.69
C GLN A 96 -0.27 24.01 0.54
N LYS A 97 0.17 22.77 0.44
CA LYS A 97 1.60 22.48 0.35
C LYS A 97 2.19 22.67 -1.03
N THR A 98 1.40 22.44 -2.05
CA THR A 98 1.88 22.52 -3.44
C THR A 98 1.41 23.76 -4.18
N GLY A 99 0.35 24.38 -3.72
CA GLY A 99 -0.27 25.49 -4.42
C GLY A 99 -1.15 25.07 -5.60
N TYR A 100 -1.28 23.78 -5.85
CA TYR A 100 -2.13 23.28 -6.93
C TYR A 100 -3.57 23.14 -6.45
N LYS A 101 -4.48 23.39 -7.35
CA LYS A 101 -5.88 23.20 -7.04
C LYS A 101 -6.18 21.69 -7.03
N THR A 102 -6.64 21.19 -5.91
CA THR A 102 -6.90 19.79 -5.71
C THR A 102 -8.35 19.58 -5.31
N GLU A 103 -9.04 18.73 -6.04
CA GLU A 103 -10.43 18.42 -5.78
C GLU A 103 -10.62 16.92 -5.71
N VAL A 104 -11.44 16.47 -4.78
CA VAL A 104 -11.74 15.05 -4.67
C VAL A 104 -12.65 14.65 -5.83
N ALA A 105 -12.21 13.65 -6.58
CA ALA A 105 -13.02 13.12 -7.66
C ALA A 105 -14.09 12.18 -7.05
N LYS A 106 -15.30 12.38 -7.46
CA LYS A 106 -16.41 11.54 -7.02
C LYS A 106 -16.84 10.57 -8.10
#